data_7248e24ad95c7cecc0c6c79fbbe24da8
#
_entry.id   7248e24ad95c7cecc0c6c79fbbe24da8
#
_cell.length_a   1.000
_cell.length_b   1.000
_cell.length_c   1.000
_cell.angle_alpha   90.00
_cell.angle_beta   90.00
_cell.angle_gamma   90.00
#
_symmetry.space_group_name_H-M   'P 1'
#
loop_
_entity.id
_entity.type
_entity.pdbx_description
1 polymer ?
#
loop_
_entity_poly.entity_id
_entity_poly.type
_entity_poly.pdbx_seq_one_letter_code
_entity_poly.pdbx_strand_id
1 'polypeptide(L)'
;MLPALKSATAGHHARVEALMPSLDALAAPEGYAAALRALHAFHAAWEPAVWRAPGFAETGLVEAERRKLPLLERDLRALGVAPLALRLPAPDVPDAAAALGALYVLEGATLGGRVIYRHVAGPLGITPVRGGAYHHGYGAATGERWKAFGEAARRWVSIHGGEDRVAAGAVACFAALEAWLATPGVLHAAPPLARAS
;
A
#
# COMPACT_ATOMS: atom_id res chain seq x y z
N MET A 1 -12.48 -15.37 -6.52
CA MET A 1 -12.21 -13.95 -6.28
C MET A 1 -10.75 -13.56 -6.31
N LEU A 2 -9.85 -13.92 -5.38
CA LEU A 2 -8.44 -13.46 -5.45
C LEU A 2 -7.72 -13.80 -6.77
N PRO A 3 -7.85 -15.01 -7.37
CA PRO A 3 -7.28 -15.28 -8.69
C PRO A 3 -7.84 -14.38 -9.80
N ALA A 4 -9.15 -14.10 -9.77
CA ALA A 4 -9.79 -13.21 -10.73
C ALA A 4 -9.28 -11.76 -10.60
N LEU A 5 -9.16 -11.25 -9.36
CA LEU A 5 -8.56 -9.93 -9.11
C LEU A 5 -7.10 -9.87 -9.59
N LYS A 6 -6.32 -10.90 -9.31
CA LYS A 6 -4.93 -10.99 -9.80
C LYS A 6 -4.86 -10.93 -11.32
N SER A 7 -5.73 -11.66 -12.01
CA SER A 7 -5.79 -11.62 -13.49
C SER A 7 -6.20 -10.24 -14.00
N ALA A 8 -7.25 -9.64 -13.42
CA ALA A 8 -7.76 -8.34 -13.85
C ALA A 8 -6.75 -7.20 -13.63
N THR A 9 -5.88 -7.33 -12.63
CA THR A 9 -4.91 -6.27 -12.25
C THR A 9 -3.48 -6.56 -12.70
N ALA A 10 -3.19 -7.68 -13.36
CA ALA A 10 -1.81 -8.10 -13.66
C ALA A 10 -1.01 -7.06 -14.47
N GLY A 11 -1.64 -6.43 -15.47
CA GLY A 11 -1.00 -5.37 -16.26
C GLY A 11 -0.70 -4.12 -15.44
N HIS A 12 -1.60 -3.73 -14.55
CA HIS A 12 -1.41 -2.60 -13.64
C HIS A 12 -0.28 -2.88 -12.63
N HIS A 13 -0.27 -4.08 -12.06
CA HIS A 13 0.77 -4.50 -11.13
C HIS A 13 2.17 -4.41 -11.77
N ALA A 14 2.33 -4.92 -13.00
CA ALA A 14 3.59 -4.84 -13.72
C ALA A 14 4.04 -3.39 -13.99
N ARG A 15 3.09 -2.49 -14.32
CA ARG A 15 3.42 -1.06 -14.52
C ARG A 15 3.81 -0.36 -13.22
N VAL A 16 3.12 -0.65 -12.11
CA VAL A 16 3.50 -0.15 -10.79
C VAL A 16 4.91 -0.61 -10.40
N GLU A 17 5.22 -1.90 -10.61
CA GLU A 17 6.57 -2.43 -10.36
C GLU A 17 7.63 -1.74 -11.22
N ALA A 18 7.33 -1.45 -12.49
CA ALA A 18 8.25 -0.74 -13.38
C ALA A 18 8.48 0.74 -13.00
N LEU A 19 7.51 1.37 -12.35
CA LEU A 19 7.62 2.75 -11.87
C LEU A 19 8.37 2.86 -10.53
N MET A 20 8.30 1.81 -9.71
CA MET A 20 9.00 1.81 -8.42
C MET A 20 10.52 1.74 -8.63
N PRO A 21 11.32 2.34 -7.73
CA PRO A 21 12.77 2.18 -7.78
C PRO A 21 13.17 0.70 -7.72
N SER A 22 14.24 0.34 -8.41
CA SER A 22 14.81 -1.01 -8.35
C SER A 22 15.17 -1.39 -6.91
N LEU A 23 15.30 -2.68 -6.61
CA LEU A 23 15.71 -3.13 -5.27
C LEU A 23 17.03 -2.51 -4.83
N ASP A 24 18.00 -2.37 -5.75
CA ASP A 24 19.28 -1.74 -5.44
C ASP A 24 19.13 -0.23 -5.16
N ALA A 25 18.28 0.46 -5.91
CA ALA A 25 17.97 1.87 -5.63
C ALA A 25 17.23 2.02 -4.28
N LEU A 26 16.36 1.07 -3.92
CA LEU A 26 15.72 1.04 -2.61
C LEU A 26 16.69 0.70 -1.47
N ALA A 27 17.80 0.05 -1.74
CA ALA A 27 18.85 -0.19 -0.74
C ALA A 27 19.70 1.06 -0.43
N ALA A 28 19.51 2.15 -1.18
CA ALA A 28 20.08 3.47 -0.88
C ALA A 28 19.09 4.31 -0.05
N PRO A 29 19.58 5.09 0.94
CA PRO A 29 18.72 5.89 1.84
C PRO A 29 17.75 6.82 1.09
N GLU A 30 18.21 7.48 0.03
CA GLU A 30 17.43 8.42 -0.76
C GLU A 30 16.30 7.73 -1.54
N GLY A 31 16.59 6.59 -2.16
CA GLY A 31 15.61 5.80 -2.90
C GLY A 31 14.54 5.22 -1.98
N TYR A 32 14.94 4.73 -0.81
CA TYR A 32 14.03 4.22 0.20
C TYR A 32 13.10 5.32 0.74
N ALA A 33 13.68 6.47 1.10
CA ALA A 33 12.92 7.62 1.59
C ALA A 33 11.93 8.14 0.54
N ALA A 34 12.34 8.22 -0.73
CA ALA A 34 11.46 8.63 -1.83
C ALA A 34 10.26 7.67 -1.97
N ALA A 35 10.51 6.36 -1.95
CA ALA A 35 9.45 5.36 -2.01
C ALA A 35 8.48 5.44 -0.82
N LEU A 36 9.00 5.55 0.42
CA LEU A 36 8.15 5.72 1.61
C LEU A 36 7.28 6.97 1.55
N ARG A 37 7.83 8.11 1.08
CA ARG A 37 7.08 9.36 0.92
C ARG A 37 5.95 9.24 -0.10
N ALA A 38 6.24 8.60 -1.25
CA ALA A 38 5.25 8.36 -2.29
C ALA A 38 4.11 7.48 -1.78
N LEU A 39 4.45 6.38 -1.11
CA LEU A 39 3.47 5.45 -0.53
C LEU A 39 2.69 6.08 0.62
N HIS A 40 3.34 6.88 1.47
CA HIS A 40 2.66 7.63 2.54
C HIS A 40 1.56 8.54 1.98
N ALA A 41 1.85 9.34 0.96
CA ALA A 41 0.87 10.24 0.37
C ALA A 41 -0.30 9.47 -0.27
N PHE A 42 -0.01 8.33 -0.92
CA PHE A 42 -1.04 7.46 -1.48
C PHE A 42 -1.95 6.87 -0.40
N HIS A 43 -1.39 6.26 0.63
CA HIS A 43 -2.15 5.69 1.75
C HIS A 43 -2.95 6.76 2.52
N ALA A 44 -2.41 7.97 2.67
CA ALA A 44 -3.10 9.09 3.33
C ALA A 44 -4.38 9.51 2.59
N ALA A 45 -4.42 9.36 1.26
CA ALA A 45 -5.62 9.63 0.47
C ALA A 45 -6.60 8.43 0.47
N TRP A 46 -6.09 7.21 0.27
CA TRP A 46 -6.92 6.05 -0.01
C TRP A 46 -7.46 5.35 1.25
N GLU A 47 -6.67 5.18 2.31
CA GLU A 47 -7.15 4.46 3.50
C GLU A 47 -8.41 5.08 4.11
N PRO A 48 -8.48 6.40 4.34
CA PRO A 48 -9.69 6.99 4.90
C PRO A 48 -10.93 6.82 4.01
N ALA A 49 -10.77 6.84 2.69
CA ALA A 49 -11.88 6.67 1.75
C ALA A 49 -12.39 5.22 1.76
N VAL A 50 -11.47 4.25 1.78
CA VAL A 50 -11.82 2.81 1.88
C VAL A 50 -12.58 2.50 3.16
N TRP A 51 -12.07 2.94 4.31
CA TRP A 51 -12.68 2.60 5.60
C TRP A 51 -14.01 3.32 5.87
N ARG A 52 -14.27 4.45 5.20
CA ARG A 52 -15.54 5.19 5.29
C ARG A 52 -16.54 4.84 4.20
N ALA A 53 -16.19 3.95 3.28
CA ALA A 53 -17.07 3.61 2.17
C ALA A 53 -18.41 3.04 2.68
N PRO A 54 -19.55 3.44 2.09
CA PRO A 54 -20.85 2.94 2.48
C PRO A 54 -20.93 1.41 2.45
N GLY A 55 -21.44 0.81 3.52
CA GLY A 55 -21.58 -0.64 3.66
C GLY A 55 -20.28 -1.41 3.96
N PHE A 56 -19.12 -0.75 4.05
CA PHE A 56 -17.84 -1.46 4.24
C PHE A 56 -17.76 -2.21 5.58
N ALA A 57 -18.42 -1.73 6.63
CA ALA A 57 -18.47 -2.41 7.93
C ALA A 57 -19.05 -3.84 7.83
N GLU A 58 -19.91 -4.11 6.85
CA GLU A 58 -20.51 -5.43 6.63
C GLU A 58 -19.50 -6.48 6.14
N THR A 59 -18.31 -6.06 5.71
CA THR A 59 -17.22 -6.98 5.36
C THR A 59 -16.65 -7.71 6.57
N GLY A 60 -16.84 -7.18 7.78
CA GLY A 60 -16.25 -7.68 9.02
C GLY A 60 -14.74 -7.45 9.14
N LEU A 61 -14.15 -6.67 8.22
CA LEU A 61 -12.73 -6.29 8.30
C LEU A 61 -12.54 -5.15 9.29
N VAL A 62 -11.52 -5.26 10.14
CA VAL A 62 -11.25 -4.30 11.22
C VAL A 62 -10.17 -3.31 10.78
N GLU A 63 -10.52 -2.02 10.73
CA GLU A 63 -9.62 -0.94 10.31
C GLU A 63 -8.31 -0.91 11.12
N ALA A 64 -8.42 -0.92 12.44
CA ALA A 64 -7.26 -0.79 13.34
C ALA A 64 -6.20 -1.89 13.13
N GLU A 65 -6.61 -3.06 12.61
CA GLU A 65 -5.72 -4.18 12.35
C GLU A 65 -5.03 -4.11 10.98
N ARG A 66 -5.50 -3.23 10.09
CA ARG A 66 -5.12 -3.26 8.66
C ARG A 66 -4.57 -1.96 8.13
N ARG A 67 -4.64 -0.86 8.86
CA ARG A 67 -4.08 0.42 8.43
C ARG A 67 -2.56 0.34 8.28
N LYS A 68 -2.07 0.88 7.18
CA LYS A 68 -0.64 0.99 6.86
C LYS A 68 -0.11 2.41 7.04
N LEU A 69 -0.99 3.42 6.94
CA LEU A 69 -0.60 4.82 7.10
C LEU A 69 0.16 5.07 8.41
N PRO A 70 -0.27 4.56 9.59
CA PRO A 70 0.50 4.74 10.83
C PRO A 70 1.90 4.11 10.79
N LEU A 71 2.09 3.03 10.00
CA LEU A 71 3.40 2.41 9.83
C LEU A 71 4.33 3.30 9.00
N LEU A 72 3.80 3.88 7.91
CA LEU A 72 4.53 4.82 7.06
C LEU A 72 4.90 6.10 7.81
N GLU A 73 3.98 6.64 8.62
CA GLU A 73 4.25 7.80 9.47
C GLU A 73 5.36 7.53 10.49
N ARG A 74 5.34 6.33 11.10
CA ARG A 74 6.39 5.89 12.03
C ARG A 74 7.73 5.77 11.35
N ASP A 75 7.75 5.17 10.15
CA ASP A 75 8.99 4.95 9.41
C ASP A 75 9.60 6.28 8.96
N LEU A 76 8.81 7.18 8.38
CA LEU A 76 9.28 8.52 7.99
C LEU A 76 9.85 9.29 9.19
N ARG A 77 9.15 9.25 10.34
CA ARG A 77 9.62 9.90 11.56
C ARG A 77 10.95 9.30 12.06
N ALA A 78 11.05 7.97 12.07
CA ALA A 78 12.25 7.26 12.52
C ALA A 78 13.48 7.53 11.63
N LEU A 79 13.24 7.84 10.36
CA LEU A 79 14.28 8.18 9.38
C LEU A 79 14.55 9.68 9.29
N GLY A 80 13.85 10.53 10.03
CA GLY A 80 13.98 11.99 9.94
C GLY A 80 13.52 12.56 8.59
N VAL A 81 12.60 11.89 7.90
CA VAL A 81 12.14 12.25 6.55
C VAL A 81 10.76 12.89 6.64
N ALA A 82 10.63 14.12 6.11
CA ALA A 82 9.34 14.79 6.02
C ALA A 82 8.45 14.15 4.91
N PRO A 83 7.13 14.07 5.11
CA PRO A 83 6.19 13.68 4.07
C PRO A 83 6.29 14.57 2.83
N LEU A 84 5.79 14.10 1.67
CA LEU A 84 5.66 14.94 0.49
C LEU A 84 4.71 16.12 0.75
N ALA A 85 5.06 17.29 0.21
CA ALA A 85 4.14 18.44 0.17
C ALA A 85 3.02 18.19 -0.86
N LEU A 86 3.32 17.49 -1.96
CA LEU A 86 2.31 17.03 -2.91
C LEU A 86 1.30 16.11 -2.22
N ARG A 87 0.03 16.29 -2.58
CA ARG A 87 -1.05 15.46 -2.04
C ARG A 87 -1.91 14.93 -3.18
N LEU A 88 -2.40 13.70 -3.01
CA LEU A 88 -3.47 13.20 -3.87
C LEU A 88 -4.82 13.74 -3.39
N PRO A 89 -5.75 14.02 -4.32
CA PRO A 89 -7.15 14.19 -3.94
C PRO A 89 -7.69 12.88 -3.33
N ALA A 90 -8.68 13.02 -2.45
CA ALA A 90 -9.38 11.86 -1.92
C ALA A 90 -10.07 11.12 -3.08
N PRO A 91 -9.89 9.79 -3.19
CA PRO A 91 -10.57 9.03 -4.23
C PRO A 91 -12.07 8.92 -3.95
N ASP A 92 -12.85 8.78 -5.02
CA ASP A 92 -14.23 8.35 -4.89
C ASP A 92 -14.29 6.83 -4.68
N VAL A 93 -14.81 6.41 -3.53
CA VAL A 93 -15.02 5.01 -3.16
C VAL A 93 -16.50 4.84 -2.80
N PRO A 94 -17.37 4.62 -3.79
CA PRO A 94 -18.80 4.79 -3.65
C PRO A 94 -19.48 3.72 -2.77
N ASP A 95 -18.89 2.53 -2.67
CA ASP A 95 -19.49 1.41 -1.94
C ASP A 95 -18.46 0.40 -1.42
N ALA A 96 -18.95 -0.59 -0.67
CA ALA A 96 -18.13 -1.66 -0.10
C ALA A 96 -17.43 -2.53 -1.16
N ALA A 97 -18.01 -2.70 -2.35
CA ALA A 97 -17.38 -3.46 -3.42
C ALA A 97 -16.13 -2.74 -3.95
N ALA A 98 -16.25 -1.44 -4.25
CA ALA A 98 -15.13 -0.61 -4.66
C ALA A 98 -14.05 -0.56 -3.58
N ALA A 99 -14.45 -0.45 -2.31
CA ALA A 99 -13.55 -0.44 -1.16
C ALA A 99 -12.81 -1.77 -0.98
N LEU A 100 -13.47 -2.93 -1.15
CA LEU A 100 -12.81 -4.24 -1.15
C LEU A 100 -11.78 -4.36 -2.27
N GLY A 101 -12.09 -3.83 -3.46
CA GLY A 101 -11.16 -3.77 -4.57
C GLY A 101 -9.92 -2.91 -4.26
N ALA A 102 -10.13 -1.72 -3.73
CA ALA A 102 -9.03 -0.84 -3.32
C ALA A 102 -8.19 -1.49 -2.20
N LEU A 103 -8.84 -2.09 -1.20
CA LEU A 103 -8.13 -2.76 -0.10
C LEU A 103 -7.33 -3.98 -0.58
N TYR A 104 -7.77 -4.67 -1.64
CA TYR A 104 -6.96 -5.71 -2.29
C TYR A 104 -5.57 -5.17 -2.71
N VAL A 105 -5.51 -3.96 -3.25
CA VAL A 105 -4.24 -3.32 -3.65
C VAL A 105 -3.40 -2.96 -2.42
N LEU A 106 -4.02 -2.29 -1.44
CA LEU A 106 -3.33 -1.84 -0.22
C LEU A 106 -2.82 -3.01 0.63
N GLU A 107 -3.61 -4.08 0.77
CA GLU A 107 -3.20 -5.30 1.49
C GLU A 107 -2.18 -6.13 0.69
N GLY A 108 -2.35 -6.21 -0.64
CA GLY A 108 -1.45 -6.94 -1.52
C GLY A 108 -0.01 -6.40 -1.48
N ALA A 109 0.15 -5.10 -1.26
CA ALA A 109 1.46 -4.47 -1.10
C ALA A 109 2.29 -5.07 0.05
N THR A 110 1.65 -5.68 1.07
CA THR A 110 2.36 -6.34 2.18
C THR A 110 3.10 -7.61 1.75
N LEU A 111 2.64 -8.28 0.70
CA LEU A 111 3.30 -9.47 0.16
C LEU A 111 4.63 -9.12 -0.51
N GLY A 112 4.63 -8.13 -1.39
CA GLY A 112 5.82 -7.59 -2.04
C GLY A 112 6.74 -6.88 -1.04
N GLY A 113 6.18 -6.18 -0.08
CA GLY A 113 6.91 -5.46 0.97
C GLY A 113 7.91 -6.35 1.73
N ARG A 114 7.57 -7.62 1.98
CA ARG A 114 8.50 -8.57 2.61
C ARG A 114 9.76 -8.85 1.78
N VAL A 115 9.64 -8.83 0.46
CA VAL A 115 10.80 -8.99 -0.44
C VAL A 115 11.68 -7.76 -0.32
N ILE A 116 11.08 -6.57 -0.43
CA ILE A 116 11.78 -5.29 -0.26
C ILE A 116 12.47 -5.25 1.10
N TYR A 117 11.74 -5.51 2.20
CA TYR A 117 12.29 -5.47 3.55
C TYR A 117 13.55 -6.33 3.71
N ARG A 118 13.52 -7.58 3.23
CA ARG A 118 14.67 -8.49 3.31
C ARG A 118 15.89 -7.97 2.55
N HIS A 119 15.66 -7.26 1.45
CA HIS A 119 16.74 -6.71 0.63
C HIS A 119 17.35 -5.46 1.26
N VAL A 120 16.53 -4.55 1.81
CA VAL A 120 16.98 -3.23 2.27
C VAL A 120 17.34 -3.17 3.75
N ALA A 121 16.90 -4.11 4.57
CA ALA A 121 17.05 -4.02 6.03
C ALA A 121 18.50 -3.97 6.49
N GLY A 122 19.36 -4.84 5.94
CA GLY A 122 20.79 -4.86 6.25
C GLY A 122 21.52 -3.60 5.77
N PRO A 123 21.49 -3.27 4.48
CA PRO A 123 22.14 -2.10 3.94
C PRO A 123 21.75 -0.78 4.61
N LEU A 124 20.46 -0.62 4.97
CA LEU A 124 19.95 0.61 5.58
C LEU A 124 19.97 0.59 7.12
N GLY A 125 20.29 -0.53 7.76
CA GLY A 125 20.26 -0.67 9.22
C GLY A 125 18.87 -0.46 9.81
N ILE A 126 17.80 -0.70 9.03
CA ILE A 126 16.42 -0.55 9.47
C ILE A 126 15.88 -1.84 10.12
N THR A 127 14.92 -1.67 11.01
CA THR A 127 14.24 -2.77 11.72
C THR A 127 12.73 -2.58 11.66
N PRO A 128 11.93 -3.60 12.04
CA PRO A 128 10.47 -3.45 12.08
C PRO A 128 9.97 -2.33 13.01
N VAL A 129 10.82 -1.86 13.92
CA VAL A 129 10.48 -0.78 14.87
C VAL A 129 11.17 0.55 14.54
N ARG A 130 12.08 0.54 13.55
CA ARG A 130 12.86 1.71 13.15
C ARG A 130 13.02 1.75 11.63
N GLY A 131 12.15 2.46 10.95
CA GLY A 131 12.22 2.74 9.52
C GLY A 131 11.79 1.62 8.58
N GLY A 132 11.43 0.44 9.09
CA GLY A 132 11.07 -0.72 8.26
C GLY A 132 9.69 -1.31 8.54
N ALA A 133 8.84 -0.62 9.33
CA ALA A 133 7.55 -1.13 9.75
C ALA A 133 6.61 -1.43 8.58
N TYR A 134 6.51 -0.52 7.64
CA TYR A 134 5.63 -0.66 6.49
C TYR A 134 5.97 -1.89 5.65
N HIS A 135 7.23 -2.02 5.22
CA HIS A 135 7.65 -3.15 4.39
C HIS A 135 7.74 -4.47 5.16
N HIS A 136 8.01 -4.43 6.48
CA HIS A 136 7.87 -5.62 7.33
C HIS A 136 6.41 -6.07 7.42
N GLY A 137 5.46 -5.15 7.37
CA GLY A 137 4.02 -5.40 7.40
C GLY A 137 3.60 -6.20 8.63
N TYR A 138 2.94 -7.32 8.41
CA TYR A 138 2.49 -8.21 9.48
C TYR A 138 3.55 -9.28 9.88
N GLY A 139 4.77 -9.18 9.36
CA GLY A 139 5.83 -10.16 9.63
C GLY A 139 5.40 -11.58 9.26
N ALA A 140 5.52 -12.53 10.20
CA ALA A 140 5.15 -13.93 9.98
C ALA A 140 3.65 -14.10 9.67
N ALA A 141 2.78 -13.21 10.18
CA ALA A 141 1.34 -13.31 10.00
C ALA A 141 0.84 -12.80 8.61
N THR A 142 1.74 -12.32 7.73
CA THR A 142 1.35 -11.72 6.43
C THR A 142 0.50 -12.67 5.59
N GLY A 143 0.86 -13.94 5.50
CA GLY A 143 0.11 -14.93 4.71
C GLY A 143 -1.28 -15.21 5.29
N GLU A 144 -1.38 -15.32 6.62
CA GLU A 144 -2.64 -15.52 7.32
C GLU A 144 -3.57 -14.29 7.15
N ARG A 145 -3.04 -13.08 7.32
CA ARG A 145 -3.79 -11.84 7.13
C ARG A 145 -4.31 -11.67 5.70
N TRP A 146 -3.49 -12.04 4.72
CA TRP A 146 -3.90 -12.06 3.32
C TRP A 146 -5.03 -13.07 3.05
N LYS A 147 -4.91 -14.28 3.59
CA LYS A 147 -5.94 -15.32 3.49
C LYS A 147 -7.26 -14.85 4.12
N ALA A 148 -7.19 -14.29 5.33
CA ALA A 148 -8.34 -13.76 6.05
C ALA A 148 -9.04 -12.62 5.26
N PHE A 149 -8.27 -11.73 4.63
CA PHE A 149 -8.82 -10.73 3.70
C PHE A 149 -9.60 -11.40 2.56
N GLY A 150 -8.98 -12.38 1.88
CA GLY A 150 -9.61 -13.07 0.75
C GLY A 150 -10.87 -13.84 1.16
N GLU A 151 -10.94 -14.37 2.37
CA GLU A 151 -12.12 -15.04 2.91
C GLU A 151 -13.24 -14.04 3.23
N ALA A 152 -12.92 -12.92 3.86
CA ALA A 152 -13.89 -11.86 4.14
C ALA A 152 -14.50 -11.30 2.86
N ALA A 153 -13.68 -10.98 1.89
CA ALA A 153 -14.14 -10.46 0.61
C ALA A 153 -14.97 -11.49 -0.18
N ARG A 154 -14.62 -12.78 -0.12
CA ARG A 154 -15.42 -13.84 -0.75
C ARG A 154 -16.77 -14.00 -0.07
N ARG A 155 -16.83 -14.01 1.27
CA ARG A 155 -18.09 -14.06 2.01
C ARG A 155 -18.99 -12.88 1.65
N TRP A 156 -18.43 -11.66 1.64
CA TRP A 156 -19.20 -10.47 1.31
C TRP A 156 -19.80 -10.58 -0.11
N VAL A 157 -18.99 -10.94 -1.11
CA VAL A 157 -19.45 -11.12 -2.49
C VAL A 157 -20.48 -12.24 -2.62
N SER A 158 -20.39 -13.33 -1.84
CA SER A 158 -21.38 -14.42 -1.90
C SER A 158 -22.77 -13.99 -1.40
N ILE A 159 -22.83 -12.96 -0.57
CA ILE A 159 -24.08 -12.41 -0.02
C ILE A 159 -24.62 -11.27 -0.90
N HIS A 160 -23.76 -10.37 -1.34
CA HIS A 160 -24.14 -9.11 -1.98
C HIS A 160 -23.90 -9.09 -3.50
N GLY A 161 -23.21 -10.08 -4.04
CA GLY A 161 -22.74 -10.07 -5.43
C GLY A 161 -21.67 -9.02 -5.69
N GLY A 162 -21.55 -8.57 -6.93
CA GLY A 162 -20.71 -7.41 -7.28
C GLY A 162 -19.22 -7.74 -7.45
N GLU A 163 -18.86 -8.97 -7.83
CA GLU A 163 -17.44 -9.34 -8.10
C GLU A 163 -16.80 -8.42 -9.13
N ASP A 164 -17.54 -8.03 -10.18
CA ASP A 164 -17.06 -7.10 -11.20
C ASP A 164 -16.79 -5.70 -10.63
N ARG A 165 -17.61 -5.23 -9.67
CA ARG A 165 -17.39 -3.94 -9.00
C ARG A 165 -16.17 -3.99 -8.08
N VAL A 166 -15.91 -5.13 -7.41
CA VAL A 166 -14.67 -5.34 -6.64
C VAL A 166 -13.47 -5.29 -7.59
N ALA A 167 -13.54 -5.95 -8.75
CA ALA A 167 -12.47 -5.91 -9.74
C ALA A 167 -12.26 -4.48 -10.28
N ALA A 168 -13.31 -3.76 -10.60
CA ALA A 168 -13.24 -2.37 -11.03
C ALA A 168 -12.61 -1.46 -9.97
N GLY A 169 -12.94 -1.64 -8.68
CA GLY A 169 -12.31 -0.92 -7.57
C GLY A 169 -10.82 -1.19 -7.45
N ALA A 170 -10.39 -2.44 -7.65
CA ALA A 170 -8.98 -2.80 -7.65
C ALA A 170 -8.23 -2.15 -8.84
N VAL A 171 -8.81 -2.20 -10.04
CA VAL A 171 -8.25 -1.54 -11.23
C VAL A 171 -8.15 -0.04 -11.04
N ALA A 172 -9.18 0.61 -10.52
CA ALA A 172 -9.18 2.06 -10.24
C ALA A 172 -8.08 2.45 -9.24
N CYS A 173 -7.92 1.69 -8.16
CA CYS A 173 -6.87 1.92 -7.17
C CYS A 173 -5.46 1.76 -7.76
N PHE A 174 -5.22 0.70 -8.55
CA PHE A 174 -3.94 0.52 -9.24
C PHE A 174 -3.68 1.64 -10.27
N ALA A 175 -4.67 2.02 -11.07
CA ALA A 175 -4.52 3.09 -12.05
C ALA A 175 -4.18 4.43 -11.38
N ALA A 176 -4.79 4.71 -10.23
CA ALA A 176 -4.46 5.88 -9.42
C ALA A 176 -3.02 5.82 -8.86
N LEU A 177 -2.57 4.63 -8.43
CA LEU A 177 -1.20 4.43 -7.95
C LEU A 177 -0.18 4.63 -9.08
N GLU A 178 -0.45 4.08 -10.28
CA GLU A 178 0.38 4.30 -11.47
C GLU A 178 0.50 5.80 -11.79
N ALA A 179 -0.63 6.49 -11.91
CA ALA A 179 -0.64 7.92 -12.20
C ALA A 179 0.10 8.74 -11.14
N TRP A 180 -0.06 8.37 -9.87
CA TRP A 180 0.65 8.99 -8.77
C TRP A 180 2.16 8.80 -8.87
N LEU A 181 2.63 7.57 -9.02
CA LEU A 181 4.06 7.26 -9.09
C LEU A 181 4.73 7.87 -10.34
N ALA A 182 3.98 8.02 -11.43
CA ALA A 182 4.44 8.69 -12.66
C ALA A 182 4.47 10.23 -12.55
N THR A 183 3.87 10.80 -11.49
CA THR A 183 3.82 12.25 -11.31
C THR A 183 5.23 12.81 -11.03
N PRO A 184 5.71 13.84 -11.79
CA PRO A 184 6.99 14.47 -11.54
C PRO A 184 7.13 14.94 -10.08
N GLY A 185 8.26 14.63 -9.45
CA GLY A 185 8.54 14.99 -8.05
C GLY A 185 8.09 13.98 -7.00
N VAL A 186 7.33 12.95 -7.35
CA VAL A 186 6.84 11.94 -6.38
C VAL A 186 7.96 10.98 -5.96
N LEU A 187 8.66 10.39 -6.92
CA LEU A 187 9.79 9.48 -6.69
C LEU A 187 11.16 10.17 -6.81
N HIS A 188 11.22 11.51 -6.77
CA HIS A 188 12.49 12.20 -6.78
C HIS A 188 13.21 12.05 -5.45
N ALA A 189 14.55 12.03 -5.52
CA ALA A 189 15.40 11.86 -4.36
C ALA A 189 14.98 12.79 -3.20
N ALA A 190 14.73 12.20 -2.05
CA ALA A 190 14.57 12.96 -0.81
C ALA A 190 15.91 13.65 -0.47
N PRO A 191 15.92 14.77 0.24
CA PRO A 191 17.14 15.29 0.82
C PRO A 191 17.79 14.20 1.68
N PRO A 192 19.13 14.20 1.79
CA PRO A 192 19.85 13.17 2.55
C PRO A 192 19.28 13.05 3.96
N LEU A 193 19.18 11.82 4.44
CA LEU A 193 18.74 11.54 5.81
C LEU A 193 19.64 12.30 6.78
N ALA A 194 19.03 12.97 7.76
CA ALA A 194 19.79 13.57 8.85
C ALA A 194 20.58 12.43 9.54
N ARG A 195 21.90 12.53 9.56
CA ARG A 195 22.75 11.58 10.28
C ARG A 195 22.36 11.69 11.74
N ALA A 196 21.91 10.58 12.34
CA ALA A 196 21.74 10.50 13.79
C ALA A 196 23.11 10.76 14.43
N SER A 197 23.20 11.85 15.19
CA SER A 197 24.33 12.18 16.07
C SER A 197 24.34 11.23 17.25
#